data_25b3bb0e379d323a00c6291f63e70e3d
#
_entry.id   25b3bb0e379d323a00c6291f63e70e3d
#
_cell.length_a   1.000
_cell.length_b   1.000
_cell.length_c   1.000
_cell.angle_alpha   90.00
_cell.angle_beta   90.00
_cell.angle_gamma   90.00
#
_symmetry.space_group_name_H-M   'P 1'
#
loop_
_entity.id
_entity.type
_entity.pdbx_description
1 polymer ?
#
loop_
_entity_poly.entity_id
_entity_poly.type
_entity_poly.pdbx_seq_one_letter_code
_entity_poly.pdbx_strand_id
1 'polypeptide(L)'
;MIFFSRSTNHGVTWSKAIRINTTSQNGALQGSQVAVGPKGEVYVSYELFTGTGATGMHEIAKSTNGGVSFGAPVAMTPAFHNLTFCLDYRCNTFPAMAVNPKTGFIYDVYTDQPGANSKTEFVRSTVAGGLTFQKPQVINDATVGQRLMPAVSSDPSGDVNISWFDSRHSPSNPDVLDIFATYTKDNGSSFANNIQVNVNPITASPSDFLGDYSGIAFGECTVTHCPHGTPVWASGGLNEGGMLNTALLQTP
;
A
#
# COMPACT_ATOMS: atom_id res chain seq x y z
N MET A 1 -5.89 18.46 -1.88
CA MET A 1 -6.26 18.32 -3.31
C MET A 1 -5.22 17.46 -4.00
N ILE A 2 -5.64 16.54 -4.85
CA ILE A 2 -4.77 15.68 -5.65
C ILE A 2 -4.72 16.22 -7.07
N PHE A 3 -3.52 16.46 -7.56
CA PHE A 3 -3.26 16.91 -8.92
C PHE A 3 -2.37 15.91 -9.65
N PHE A 4 -2.59 15.77 -10.94
CA PHE A 4 -1.83 14.90 -11.83
C PHE A 4 -1.22 15.70 -12.97
N SER A 5 0.04 15.43 -13.29
CA SER A 5 0.75 15.94 -14.45
C SER A 5 1.53 14.80 -15.10
N ARG A 6 1.69 14.84 -16.41
CA ARG A 6 2.43 13.80 -17.17
C ARG A 6 3.46 14.41 -18.10
N SER A 7 4.50 13.63 -18.36
CA SER A 7 5.48 13.89 -19.40
C SER A 7 5.36 12.86 -20.52
N THR A 8 5.57 13.25 -21.75
CA THR A 8 5.65 12.38 -22.94
C THR A 8 7.03 12.41 -23.59
N ASN A 9 8.01 13.05 -22.95
CA ASN A 9 9.38 13.23 -23.43
C ASN A 9 10.41 13.01 -22.31
N HIS A 10 10.24 11.91 -21.55
CA HIS A 10 11.15 11.47 -20.49
C HIS A 10 11.43 12.53 -19.40
N GLY A 11 10.40 13.30 -19.03
CA GLY A 11 10.51 14.29 -17.94
C GLY A 11 11.04 15.66 -18.36
N VAL A 12 11.33 15.87 -19.64
CA VAL A 12 11.87 17.17 -20.12
C VAL A 12 10.82 18.27 -20.03
N THR A 13 9.56 17.96 -20.35
CA THR A 13 8.43 18.87 -20.15
C THR A 13 7.23 18.12 -19.54
N TRP A 14 6.38 18.88 -18.87
CA TRP A 14 5.20 18.36 -18.16
C TRP A 14 3.92 19.04 -18.63
N SER A 15 2.84 18.29 -18.64
CA SER A 15 1.50 18.83 -18.95
C SER A 15 1.06 19.80 -17.85
N LYS A 16 0.10 20.66 -18.19
CA LYS A 16 -0.65 21.37 -17.14
C LYS A 16 -1.26 20.36 -16.16
N ALA A 17 -1.14 20.65 -14.87
CA ALA A 17 -1.72 19.81 -13.83
C ALA A 17 -3.26 19.81 -13.93
N ILE A 18 -3.87 18.63 -13.82
CA ILE A 18 -5.32 18.43 -13.77
C ILE A 18 -5.71 17.90 -12.39
N ARG A 19 -6.85 18.36 -11.87
CA ARG A 19 -7.34 17.87 -10.58
C ARG A 19 -8.02 16.51 -10.75
N ILE A 20 -7.72 15.59 -9.83
CA ILE A 20 -8.27 14.23 -9.82
C ILE A 20 -9.50 14.14 -8.94
N ASN A 21 -9.45 14.70 -7.74
CA ASN A 21 -10.53 14.65 -6.75
C ASN A 21 -11.68 15.62 -7.06
N THR A 22 -12.84 15.38 -6.48
CA THR A 22 -13.99 16.31 -6.53
C THR A 22 -13.74 17.55 -5.67
N THR A 23 -14.51 18.61 -5.94
CA THR A 23 -14.35 19.88 -5.18
C THR A 23 -14.72 19.73 -3.71
N SER A 24 -15.72 18.91 -3.41
CA SER A 24 -16.19 18.64 -2.05
C SER A 24 -15.16 17.93 -1.16
N GLN A 25 -14.17 17.28 -1.75
CA GLN A 25 -13.11 16.54 -1.04
C GLN A 25 -11.87 17.40 -0.72
N ASN A 26 -11.88 18.67 -1.08
CA ASN A 26 -10.73 19.56 -0.86
C ASN A 26 -10.35 19.64 0.62
N GLY A 27 -9.07 19.46 0.92
CA GLY A 27 -8.53 19.52 2.29
C GLY A 27 -8.53 18.18 3.02
N ALA A 28 -9.23 17.16 2.53
CA ALA A 28 -9.40 15.87 3.19
C ALA A 28 -8.67 14.71 2.48
N LEU A 29 -7.58 14.99 1.75
CA LEU A 29 -6.92 13.99 0.91
C LEU A 29 -5.41 13.96 1.11
N GLN A 30 -4.84 12.76 1.20
CA GLN A 30 -3.40 12.52 1.25
C GLN A 30 -3.00 11.20 0.58
N GLY A 31 -1.68 10.91 0.52
CA GLY A 31 -1.13 9.61 0.20
C GLY A 31 -1.39 9.12 -1.22
N SER A 32 -1.31 10.03 -2.21
CA SER A 32 -1.59 9.62 -3.60
C SER A 32 -0.54 8.68 -4.17
N GLN A 33 -0.99 7.63 -4.87
CA GLN A 33 -0.17 6.70 -5.62
C GLN A 33 -0.64 6.60 -7.07
N VAL A 34 0.31 6.28 -7.96
CA VAL A 34 0.06 6.13 -9.39
C VAL A 34 0.49 4.74 -9.83
N ALA A 35 -0.35 4.07 -10.62
CA ALA A 35 0.00 2.83 -11.30
C ALA A 35 -0.49 2.84 -12.75
N VAL A 36 0.14 2.03 -13.58
CA VAL A 36 -0.20 1.90 -15.01
C VAL A 36 -0.65 0.48 -15.29
N GLY A 37 -1.78 0.36 -15.97
CA GLY A 37 -2.32 -0.91 -16.41
C GLY A 37 -1.74 -1.40 -17.75
N PRO A 38 -2.02 -2.67 -18.12
CA PRO A 38 -1.43 -3.31 -19.31
C PRO A 38 -1.81 -2.68 -20.65
N LYS A 39 -2.87 -1.90 -20.71
CA LYS A 39 -3.33 -1.21 -21.94
C LYS A 39 -3.01 0.30 -21.89
N GLY A 40 -2.13 0.73 -20.99
CA GLY A 40 -1.78 2.15 -20.81
C GLY A 40 -2.80 2.95 -20.01
N GLU A 41 -3.72 2.27 -19.30
CA GLU A 41 -4.58 2.94 -18.32
C GLU A 41 -3.71 3.52 -17.19
N VAL A 42 -4.05 4.70 -16.72
CA VAL A 42 -3.41 5.31 -15.57
C VAL A 42 -4.40 5.34 -14.42
N TYR A 43 -3.98 4.85 -13.27
CA TYR A 43 -4.75 4.84 -12.04
C TYR A 43 -4.08 5.75 -11.03
N VAL A 44 -4.89 6.54 -10.31
CA VAL A 44 -4.44 7.38 -9.20
C VAL A 44 -5.32 7.06 -8.01
N SER A 45 -4.72 6.50 -6.96
CA SER A 45 -5.38 6.26 -5.68
C SER A 45 -4.95 7.27 -4.64
N TYR A 46 -5.75 7.47 -3.61
CA TYR A 46 -5.47 8.35 -2.47
C TYR A 46 -6.40 8.00 -1.31
N GLU A 47 -5.99 8.40 -0.11
CA GLU A 47 -6.85 8.36 1.06
C GLU A 47 -7.74 9.60 1.12
N LEU A 48 -9.04 9.39 1.33
CA LEU A 48 -10.02 10.39 1.71
C LEU A 48 -10.31 10.26 3.20
N PHE A 49 -9.90 11.24 3.99
CA PHE A 49 -10.27 11.34 5.39
C PHE A 49 -11.75 11.66 5.53
N THR A 50 -12.45 10.90 6.37
CA THR A 50 -13.88 11.07 6.63
C THR A 50 -14.11 11.48 8.09
N GLY A 51 -15.23 12.15 8.36
CA GLY A 51 -15.54 12.63 9.70
C GLY A 51 -14.49 13.65 10.21
N THR A 52 -13.98 13.44 11.41
CA THR A 52 -12.94 14.25 12.06
C THR A 52 -11.51 13.75 11.80
N GLY A 53 -11.32 12.90 10.79
CA GLY A 53 -10.02 12.27 10.50
C GLY A 53 -9.77 10.95 11.25
N ALA A 54 -10.70 10.52 12.11
CA ALA A 54 -10.63 9.22 12.79
C ALA A 54 -10.91 8.04 11.85
N THR A 55 -11.50 8.30 10.70
CA THR A 55 -11.82 7.31 9.66
C THR A 55 -11.35 7.79 8.30
N GLY A 56 -11.05 6.86 7.41
CA GLY A 56 -10.66 7.10 6.05
C GLY A 56 -11.32 6.09 5.10
N MET A 57 -11.14 6.32 3.82
CA MET A 57 -11.39 5.35 2.75
C MET A 57 -10.40 5.60 1.63
N HIS A 58 -10.07 4.57 0.87
CA HIS A 58 -9.30 4.74 -0.35
C HIS A 58 -10.21 4.94 -1.54
N GLU A 59 -9.87 5.92 -2.35
CA GLU A 59 -10.50 6.18 -3.62
C GLU A 59 -9.51 6.03 -4.77
N ILE A 60 -10.02 5.78 -5.96
CA ILE A 60 -9.25 5.62 -7.18
C ILE A 60 -9.94 6.32 -8.35
N ALA A 61 -9.16 7.03 -9.14
CA ALA A 61 -9.57 7.56 -10.43
C ALA A 61 -8.80 6.86 -11.55
N LYS A 62 -9.47 6.65 -12.70
CA LYS A 62 -8.91 5.98 -13.87
C LYS A 62 -8.89 6.89 -15.08
N SER A 63 -7.78 6.87 -15.80
CA SER A 63 -7.65 7.40 -17.16
C SER A 63 -7.49 6.26 -18.15
N THR A 64 -8.16 6.33 -19.30
CA THR A 64 -8.02 5.41 -20.44
C THR A 64 -7.32 6.04 -21.65
N ASN A 65 -6.79 7.25 -21.48
CA ASN A 65 -6.14 8.03 -22.55
C ASN A 65 -4.75 8.55 -22.13
N GLY A 66 -4.02 7.74 -21.35
CA GLY A 66 -2.66 8.02 -20.93
C GLY A 66 -2.54 9.24 -20.00
N GLY A 67 -3.54 9.51 -19.16
CA GLY A 67 -3.53 10.63 -18.21
C GLY A 67 -3.91 11.99 -18.79
N VAL A 68 -4.56 12.02 -19.98
CA VAL A 68 -5.09 13.28 -20.54
C VAL A 68 -6.32 13.76 -19.76
N SER A 69 -7.16 12.81 -19.36
CA SER A 69 -8.30 13.05 -18.48
C SER A 69 -8.59 11.83 -17.61
N PHE A 70 -9.30 12.03 -16.53
CA PHE A 70 -9.70 10.97 -15.59
C PHE A 70 -11.23 10.97 -15.45
N GLY A 71 -11.77 9.77 -15.24
CA GLY A 71 -13.15 9.61 -14.76
C GLY A 71 -13.32 10.09 -13.32
N ALA A 72 -14.55 10.15 -12.86
CA ALA A 72 -14.83 10.45 -11.45
C ALA A 72 -14.20 9.39 -10.55
N PRO A 73 -13.62 9.77 -9.39
CA PRO A 73 -13.09 8.80 -8.43
C PRO A 73 -14.21 7.94 -7.85
N VAL A 74 -13.85 6.70 -7.52
CA VAL A 74 -14.74 5.74 -6.84
C VAL A 74 -14.03 5.15 -5.63
N ALA A 75 -14.80 4.70 -4.65
CA ALA A 75 -14.27 4.02 -3.46
C ALA A 75 -13.64 2.66 -3.85
N MET A 76 -12.42 2.41 -3.38
CA MET A 76 -11.76 1.11 -3.41
C MET A 76 -12.08 0.27 -2.17
N THR A 77 -12.21 0.93 -1.04
CA THR A 77 -12.45 0.31 0.27
C THR A 77 -13.75 0.82 0.87
N PRO A 78 -14.38 0.11 1.79
CA PRO A 78 -15.31 0.71 2.74
C PRO A 78 -14.56 1.73 3.62
N ALA A 79 -15.29 2.46 4.45
CA ALA A 79 -14.65 3.28 5.48
C ALA A 79 -13.92 2.36 6.48
N PHE A 80 -12.70 2.74 6.86
CA PHE A 80 -11.85 2.09 7.85
C PHE A 80 -11.49 3.07 8.96
N HIS A 81 -10.95 2.56 10.07
CA HIS A 81 -10.50 3.37 11.21
C HIS A 81 -9.00 3.64 11.07
N ASN A 82 -8.64 4.91 11.13
CA ASN A 82 -7.25 5.33 11.12
C ASN A 82 -6.52 4.89 12.39
N LEU A 83 -5.20 4.75 12.28
CA LEU A 83 -4.35 4.34 13.39
C LEU A 83 -4.30 5.44 14.47
N THR A 84 -4.38 5.05 15.73
CA THR A 84 -4.43 5.97 16.87
C THR A 84 -3.25 5.81 17.85
N PHE A 85 -2.42 4.79 17.68
CA PHE A 85 -1.34 4.45 18.61
C PHE A 85 0.00 5.12 18.27
N CYS A 86 0.13 5.68 17.10
CA CYS A 86 1.38 6.28 16.62
C CYS A 86 1.50 7.72 17.11
N LEU A 87 1.80 7.90 18.37
CA LEU A 87 1.87 9.24 18.96
C LEU A 87 3.14 10.00 18.57
N ASP A 88 4.22 9.29 18.28
CA ASP A 88 5.56 9.85 18.13
C ASP A 88 6.15 9.70 16.72
N TYR A 89 5.63 8.78 15.93
CA TYR A 89 5.93 8.65 14.50
C TYR A 89 4.62 8.55 13.70
N ARG A 90 4.60 9.10 12.50
CA ARG A 90 3.38 9.12 11.69
C ARG A 90 2.95 7.72 11.32
N CYS A 91 1.70 7.41 11.60
CA CYS A 91 1.04 6.23 11.09
C CYS A 91 -0.02 6.68 10.09
N ASN A 92 0.30 6.63 8.84
CA ASN A 92 -0.67 6.92 7.80
C ASN A 92 -1.30 5.61 7.32
N THR A 93 -2.57 5.68 6.95
CA THR A 93 -3.28 4.57 6.31
C THR A 93 -3.37 4.83 4.81
N PHE A 94 -2.26 5.25 4.21
CA PHE A 94 -2.21 5.54 2.78
C PHE A 94 -2.42 4.29 1.94
N PRO A 95 -2.99 4.41 0.72
CA PRO A 95 -3.10 3.28 -0.19
C PRO A 95 -1.74 2.66 -0.48
N ALA A 96 -1.66 1.34 -0.41
CA ALA A 96 -0.61 0.59 -1.05
C ALA A 96 -1.23 -0.11 -2.26
N MET A 97 -1.06 0.46 -3.46
CA MET A 97 -1.73 0.02 -4.66
C MET A 97 -0.77 -0.63 -5.65
N ALA A 98 -1.16 -1.78 -6.19
CA ALA A 98 -0.51 -2.40 -7.34
C ALA A 98 -1.54 -2.73 -8.44
N VAL A 99 -1.06 -2.75 -9.68
CA VAL A 99 -1.85 -3.22 -10.84
C VAL A 99 -1.08 -4.34 -11.51
N ASN A 100 -1.74 -5.48 -11.73
CA ASN A 100 -1.12 -6.59 -12.44
C ASN A 100 -0.77 -6.15 -13.87
N PRO A 101 0.51 -6.20 -14.26
CA PRO A 101 0.97 -5.65 -15.53
C PRO A 101 0.50 -6.44 -16.75
N LYS A 102 -0.05 -7.65 -16.58
CA LYS A 102 -0.56 -8.49 -17.66
C LYS A 102 -2.08 -8.53 -17.69
N THR A 103 -2.70 -8.75 -16.52
CA THR A 103 -4.17 -8.94 -16.45
C THR A 103 -4.91 -7.63 -16.19
N GLY A 104 -4.27 -6.67 -15.52
CA GLY A 104 -4.90 -5.41 -15.13
C GLY A 104 -5.75 -5.50 -13.86
N PHE A 105 -5.70 -6.59 -13.09
CA PHE A 105 -6.31 -6.58 -11.75
C PHE A 105 -5.64 -5.53 -10.88
N ILE A 106 -6.46 -4.81 -10.11
CA ILE A 106 -6.03 -3.75 -9.19
C ILE A 106 -6.11 -4.32 -7.79
N TYR A 107 -5.04 -4.13 -7.02
CA TYR A 107 -4.92 -4.52 -5.62
C TYR A 107 -4.66 -3.30 -4.76
N ASP A 108 -5.23 -3.29 -3.57
CA ASP A 108 -4.93 -2.30 -2.54
C ASP A 108 -4.82 -2.99 -1.19
N VAL A 109 -3.85 -2.56 -0.40
CA VAL A 109 -3.61 -3.05 0.96
C VAL A 109 -3.56 -1.88 1.90
N TYR A 110 -4.23 -2.00 3.02
CA TYR A 110 -4.33 -0.94 4.01
C TYR A 110 -4.45 -1.51 5.43
N THR A 111 -4.31 -0.63 6.39
CA THR A 111 -4.51 -0.96 7.80
C THR A 111 -5.86 -0.44 8.28
N ASP A 112 -6.58 -1.23 9.07
CA ASP A 112 -7.80 -0.81 9.78
C ASP A 112 -7.62 -1.10 11.28
N GLN A 113 -7.95 -0.11 12.12
CA GLN A 113 -7.88 -0.24 13.59
C GLN A 113 -9.27 -0.08 14.24
N PRO A 114 -10.18 -1.05 14.12
CA PRO A 114 -11.52 -0.94 14.69
C PRO A 114 -11.57 -1.03 16.22
N GLY A 115 -10.43 -1.21 16.90
CA GLY A 115 -10.32 -1.37 18.34
C GLY A 115 -8.88 -1.29 18.83
N ALA A 116 -8.54 -2.07 19.85
CA ALA A 116 -7.21 -2.05 20.48
C ALA A 116 -6.09 -2.60 19.55
N ASN A 117 -6.42 -3.46 18.61
CA ASN A 117 -5.48 -4.06 17.66
C ASN A 117 -5.82 -3.63 16.24
N SER A 118 -4.81 -3.43 15.42
CA SER A 118 -5.00 -3.17 14.00
C SER A 118 -4.88 -4.45 13.18
N LYS A 119 -5.37 -4.41 11.96
CA LYS A 119 -5.33 -5.51 10.99
C LYS A 119 -4.89 -4.98 9.62
N THR A 120 -4.23 -5.83 8.85
CA THR A 120 -3.91 -5.57 7.45
C THR A 120 -5.01 -6.16 6.58
N GLU A 121 -5.64 -5.32 5.78
CA GLU A 121 -6.71 -5.70 4.88
C GLU A 121 -6.29 -5.56 3.42
N PHE A 122 -6.78 -6.48 2.61
CA PHE A 122 -6.55 -6.55 1.17
C PHE A 122 -7.88 -6.45 0.43
N VAL A 123 -7.90 -5.66 -0.63
CA VAL A 123 -9.00 -5.62 -1.61
C VAL A 123 -8.47 -5.83 -3.01
N ARG A 124 -9.31 -6.39 -3.87
CA ARG A 124 -9.02 -6.59 -5.30
C ARG A 124 -10.19 -6.12 -6.14
N SER A 125 -9.91 -5.57 -7.32
CA SER A 125 -10.96 -5.32 -8.32
C SER A 125 -11.68 -6.61 -8.70
N THR A 126 -12.99 -6.55 -8.89
CA THR A 126 -13.81 -7.72 -9.24
C THR A 126 -13.54 -8.23 -10.65
N VAL A 127 -13.12 -7.32 -11.53
CA VAL A 127 -12.73 -7.61 -12.91
C VAL A 127 -11.46 -6.83 -13.26
N ALA A 128 -10.68 -7.37 -14.19
CA ALA A 128 -9.47 -6.75 -14.71
C ALA A 128 -9.73 -5.35 -15.28
N GLY A 129 -9.00 -4.36 -14.79
CA GLY A 129 -9.13 -2.94 -15.17
C GLY A 129 -10.44 -2.27 -14.73
N GLY A 130 -11.30 -2.99 -14.00
CA GLY A 130 -12.56 -2.44 -13.47
C GLY A 130 -12.35 -1.66 -12.16
N LEU A 131 -13.30 -0.79 -11.85
CA LEU A 131 -13.31 0.03 -10.63
C LEU A 131 -14.42 -0.42 -9.65
N THR A 132 -14.73 -1.71 -9.63
CA THR A 132 -15.55 -2.35 -8.61
C THR A 132 -14.67 -3.31 -7.82
N PHE A 133 -14.79 -3.31 -6.51
CA PHE A 133 -13.87 -4.03 -5.62
C PHE A 133 -14.61 -5.08 -4.78
N GLN A 134 -13.88 -6.13 -4.41
CA GLN A 134 -14.36 -7.15 -3.50
C GLN A 134 -14.43 -6.60 -2.07
N LYS A 135 -15.11 -7.32 -1.18
CA LYS A 135 -15.05 -7.02 0.25
C LYS A 135 -13.61 -7.22 0.75
N PRO A 136 -13.17 -6.39 1.70
CA PRO A 136 -11.86 -6.55 2.31
C PRO A 136 -11.67 -7.95 2.92
N GLN A 137 -10.46 -8.46 2.79
CA GLN A 137 -10.00 -9.71 3.40
C GLN A 137 -8.85 -9.39 4.36
N VAL A 138 -8.98 -9.82 5.62
CA VAL A 138 -7.87 -9.74 6.59
C VAL A 138 -6.79 -10.76 6.18
N ILE A 139 -5.54 -10.30 6.04
CA ILE A 139 -4.43 -11.13 5.56
C ILE A 139 -3.35 -11.40 6.62
N ASN A 140 -3.40 -10.70 7.77
CA ASN A 140 -2.57 -11.06 8.92
C ASN A 140 -3.21 -12.22 9.69
N ASP A 141 -2.41 -13.20 10.08
CA ASP A 141 -2.83 -14.38 10.85
C ASP A 141 -2.82 -14.14 12.36
N ALA A 142 -2.02 -13.20 12.88
CA ALA A 142 -2.04 -12.83 14.29
C ALA A 142 -3.17 -11.83 14.60
N THR A 143 -3.82 -12.01 15.75
CA THR A 143 -4.97 -11.18 16.18
C THR A 143 -4.59 -10.10 17.20
N VAL A 144 -3.38 -10.17 17.76
CA VAL A 144 -2.87 -9.21 18.76
C VAL A 144 -1.76 -8.32 18.17
N GLY A 145 -1.58 -7.13 18.72
CA GLY A 145 -0.57 -6.16 18.30
C GLY A 145 -1.06 -5.24 17.18
N GLN A 146 -0.14 -4.45 16.65
CA GLN A 146 -0.41 -3.43 15.65
C GLN A 146 0.22 -3.79 14.31
N ARG A 147 -0.42 -3.39 13.21
CA ARG A 147 0.07 -3.47 11.83
C ARG A 147 0.05 -2.08 11.26
N LEU A 148 1.05 -1.74 10.46
CA LEU A 148 1.14 -0.42 9.83
C LEU A 148 1.96 -0.46 8.55
N MET A 149 1.76 0.56 7.72
CA MET A 149 2.52 0.82 6.49
C MET A 149 2.64 -0.43 5.60
N PRO A 150 1.53 -1.04 5.17
CA PRO A 150 1.62 -2.15 4.24
C PRO A 150 2.16 -1.69 2.89
N ALA A 151 2.79 -2.62 2.18
CA ALA A 151 3.22 -2.44 0.80
C ALA A 151 2.81 -3.65 -0.03
N VAL A 152 2.49 -3.43 -1.31
CA VAL A 152 2.05 -4.48 -2.23
C VAL A 152 2.75 -4.36 -3.57
N SER A 153 3.08 -5.50 -4.17
CA SER A 153 3.53 -5.59 -5.55
C SER A 153 2.89 -6.79 -6.25
N SER A 154 2.77 -6.72 -7.56
CA SER A 154 2.24 -7.80 -8.38
C SER A 154 3.12 -8.04 -9.60
N ASP A 155 3.30 -9.30 -9.96
CA ASP A 155 4.01 -9.73 -11.14
C ASP A 155 3.06 -10.06 -12.32
N PRO A 156 3.60 -10.29 -13.53
CA PRO A 156 2.79 -10.66 -14.68
C PRO A 156 2.05 -11.99 -14.57
N SER A 157 2.49 -12.93 -13.73
CA SER A 157 1.81 -14.23 -13.53
C SER A 157 0.55 -14.11 -12.68
N GLY A 158 0.43 -13.04 -11.90
CA GLY A 158 -0.68 -12.79 -10.98
C GLY A 158 -0.32 -13.06 -9.52
N ASP A 159 0.95 -13.34 -9.28
CA ASP A 159 1.46 -13.42 -7.92
C ASP A 159 1.46 -12.03 -7.30
N VAL A 160 1.07 -11.95 -6.04
CA VAL A 160 1.04 -10.70 -5.28
C VAL A 160 1.81 -10.90 -3.99
N ASN A 161 2.78 -10.05 -3.74
CA ASN A 161 3.55 -10.01 -2.50
C ASN A 161 3.15 -8.80 -1.67
N ILE A 162 3.01 -9.01 -0.36
CA ILE A 162 2.60 -7.99 0.59
C ILE A 162 3.50 -8.05 1.80
N SER A 163 3.91 -6.91 2.32
CA SER A 163 4.66 -6.78 3.58
C SER A 163 4.10 -5.65 4.44
N TRP A 164 4.33 -5.72 5.75
CA TRP A 164 3.91 -4.69 6.71
C TRP A 164 4.78 -4.73 7.97
N PHE A 165 4.77 -3.65 8.73
CA PHE A 165 5.29 -3.64 10.10
C PHE A 165 4.27 -4.26 11.04
N ASP A 166 4.73 -5.04 12.03
CA ASP A 166 3.88 -5.83 12.92
C ASP A 166 4.46 -5.92 14.31
N SER A 167 3.70 -5.58 15.34
CA SER A 167 4.12 -5.66 16.74
C SER A 167 3.64 -6.94 17.45
N ARG A 168 3.29 -8.01 16.73
CA ARG A 168 2.73 -9.26 17.29
C ARG A 168 3.61 -9.91 18.36
N HIS A 169 4.93 -9.75 18.29
CA HIS A 169 5.87 -10.29 19.27
C HIS A 169 6.05 -9.35 20.50
N SER A 170 5.57 -8.12 20.39
CA SER A 170 5.59 -7.12 21.45
C SER A 170 4.27 -6.37 21.52
N PRO A 171 3.12 -7.05 21.72
CA PRO A 171 1.80 -6.43 21.56
C PRO A 171 1.48 -5.35 22.60
N SER A 172 2.18 -5.35 23.75
CA SER A 172 2.08 -4.30 24.77
C SER A 172 3.02 -3.12 24.54
N ASN A 173 3.93 -3.21 23.58
CA ASN A 173 4.83 -2.14 23.18
C ASN A 173 4.80 -1.98 21.65
N PRO A 174 3.92 -1.12 21.09
CA PRO A 174 3.75 -0.95 19.66
C PRO A 174 4.97 -0.32 18.97
N ASP A 175 5.95 0.20 19.74
CA ASP A 175 7.18 0.77 19.19
C ASP A 175 8.22 -0.31 18.84
N VAL A 176 7.98 -1.57 19.22
CA VAL A 176 8.83 -2.71 18.83
C VAL A 176 8.14 -3.47 17.71
N LEU A 177 8.73 -3.40 16.54
CA LEU A 177 8.15 -3.84 15.28
C LEU A 177 9.02 -4.89 14.60
N ASP A 178 8.37 -5.86 13.99
CA ASP A 178 8.95 -6.76 13.01
C ASP A 178 8.39 -6.46 11.62
N ILE A 179 9.05 -6.97 10.59
CA ILE A 179 8.50 -6.98 9.23
C ILE A 179 7.93 -8.36 8.97
N PHE A 180 6.64 -8.39 8.67
CA PHE A 180 5.96 -9.59 8.22
C PHE A 180 5.56 -9.46 6.75
N ALA A 181 5.48 -10.61 6.10
CA ALA A 181 5.04 -10.68 4.71
C ALA A 181 4.15 -11.89 4.48
N THR A 182 3.35 -11.80 3.42
CA THR A 182 2.58 -12.90 2.84
C THR A 182 2.57 -12.78 1.32
N TYR A 183 2.13 -13.82 0.66
CA TYR A 183 1.95 -13.81 -0.79
C TYR A 183 0.71 -14.62 -1.20
N THR A 184 0.27 -14.38 -2.42
CA THR A 184 -0.77 -15.17 -3.09
C THR A 184 -0.33 -15.51 -4.51
N LYS A 185 -0.72 -16.69 -5.00
CA LYS A 185 -0.48 -17.14 -6.39
C LYS A 185 -1.78 -17.28 -7.21
N ASP A 186 -2.89 -16.86 -6.63
CA ASP A 186 -4.23 -16.99 -7.22
C ASP A 186 -4.97 -15.65 -7.31
N ASN A 187 -4.22 -14.58 -7.57
CA ASN A 187 -4.72 -13.21 -7.65
C ASN A 187 -5.43 -12.73 -6.37
N GLY A 188 -5.01 -13.19 -5.19
CA GLY A 188 -5.59 -12.76 -3.91
C GLY A 188 -6.84 -13.50 -3.50
N SER A 189 -7.07 -14.72 -4.02
CA SER A 189 -8.17 -15.57 -3.54
C SER A 189 -7.81 -16.28 -2.24
N SER A 190 -6.53 -16.62 -2.05
CA SER A 190 -5.97 -17.17 -0.82
C SER A 190 -4.58 -16.60 -0.55
N PHE A 191 -4.14 -16.65 0.71
CA PHE A 191 -2.84 -16.14 1.13
C PHE A 191 -2.05 -17.21 1.87
N ALA A 192 -0.73 -17.22 1.68
CA ALA A 192 0.18 -18.04 2.45
C ALA A 192 0.22 -17.58 3.92
N ASN A 193 0.70 -18.46 4.81
CA ASN A 193 0.98 -18.08 6.19
C ASN A 193 1.95 -16.89 6.24
N ASN A 194 1.77 -16.04 7.23
CA ASN A 194 2.66 -14.90 7.39
C ASN A 194 4.05 -15.35 7.81
N ILE A 195 5.07 -14.75 7.24
CA ILE A 195 6.47 -15.01 7.55
C ILE A 195 7.15 -13.75 8.07
N GLN A 196 7.95 -13.88 9.12
CA GLN A 196 8.82 -12.80 9.57
C GLN A 196 10.01 -12.68 8.61
N VAL A 197 10.32 -11.44 8.22
CA VAL A 197 11.33 -11.14 7.20
C VAL A 197 12.62 -10.62 7.83
N ASN A 198 12.52 -9.80 8.89
CA ASN A 198 13.66 -9.27 9.61
C ASN A 198 14.17 -10.26 10.66
N VAL A 199 15.47 -10.18 10.97
CA VAL A 199 16.12 -11.01 12.01
C VAL A 199 16.02 -10.32 13.37
N ASN A 200 16.24 -9.01 13.41
CA ASN A 200 16.19 -8.21 14.64
C ASN A 200 14.99 -7.28 14.61
N PRO A 201 14.25 -7.13 15.71
CA PRO A 201 13.15 -6.19 15.77
C PRO A 201 13.64 -4.75 15.56
N ILE A 202 12.75 -3.93 15.03
CA ILE A 202 12.93 -2.51 14.84
C ILE A 202 12.33 -1.83 16.07
N THR A 203 13.12 -1.04 16.80
CA THR A 203 12.58 -0.22 17.88
C THR A 203 12.38 1.20 17.36
N ALA A 204 11.13 1.60 17.21
CA ALA A 204 10.80 2.99 16.96
C ALA A 204 10.98 3.78 18.26
N SER A 205 11.65 4.91 18.19
CA SER A 205 11.79 5.83 19.32
C SER A 205 10.91 7.06 19.06
N PRO A 206 10.42 7.73 20.11
CA PRO A 206 9.65 8.96 19.96
C PRO A 206 10.35 10.07 19.16
N SER A 207 11.69 10.01 19.10
CA SER A 207 12.51 10.94 18.29
C SER A 207 12.73 10.46 16.85
N ASP A 208 12.29 9.24 16.50
CA ASP A 208 12.63 8.58 15.25
C ASP A 208 11.46 8.60 14.28
N PHE A 209 11.67 9.23 13.14
CA PHE A 209 10.71 9.20 12.06
C PHE A 209 10.99 7.99 11.15
N LEU A 210 10.15 6.96 11.22
CA LEU A 210 10.26 5.75 10.38
C LEU A 210 9.96 5.99 8.90
N GLY A 211 9.46 7.18 8.53
CA GLY A 211 8.96 7.48 7.21
C GLY A 211 7.43 7.35 7.11
N ASP A 212 6.88 7.75 5.99
CA ASP A 212 5.43 7.65 5.70
C ASP A 212 5.10 6.45 4.79
N TYR A 213 6.11 5.77 4.25
CA TYR A 213 5.95 4.72 3.25
C TYR A 213 6.90 3.56 3.47
N SER A 214 6.44 2.37 3.15
CA SER A 214 7.27 1.19 2.91
C SER A 214 7.13 0.76 1.45
N GLY A 215 7.98 -0.12 0.99
CA GLY A 215 7.95 -0.61 -0.38
C GLY A 215 8.21 -2.11 -0.47
N ILE A 216 7.65 -2.73 -1.49
CA ILE A 216 7.96 -4.08 -1.89
C ILE A 216 7.99 -4.13 -3.42
N ALA A 217 8.92 -4.85 -3.99
CA ALA A 217 9.02 -5.05 -5.42
C ALA A 217 9.33 -6.51 -5.72
N PHE A 218 8.91 -6.98 -6.89
CA PHE A 218 9.44 -8.23 -7.43
C PHE A 218 10.88 -7.97 -7.90
N GLY A 219 11.77 -8.94 -7.64
CA GLY A 219 13.11 -8.97 -8.20
C GLY A 219 13.11 -9.18 -9.72
N GLU A 220 14.27 -9.32 -10.34
CA GLU A 220 14.38 -9.55 -11.79
C GLU A 220 13.52 -10.74 -12.23
N CYS A 221 12.52 -10.43 -13.04
CA CYS A 221 11.69 -11.44 -13.67
C CYS A 221 12.43 -12.00 -14.88
N THR A 222 12.70 -13.30 -14.91
CA THR A 222 13.01 -13.99 -16.14
C THR A 222 11.72 -14.17 -16.97
N VAL A 223 11.82 -14.48 -18.24
CA VAL A 223 10.65 -14.64 -19.14
C VAL A 223 9.63 -15.66 -18.64
N THR A 224 10.04 -16.53 -17.70
CA THR A 224 9.24 -17.65 -17.17
C THR A 224 8.94 -17.61 -15.68
N HIS A 225 9.61 -16.75 -14.92
CA HIS A 225 9.47 -16.76 -13.45
C HIS A 225 9.91 -15.45 -12.79
N CYS A 226 9.06 -14.90 -11.92
CA CYS A 226 9.38 -13.79 -11.01
C CYS A 226 9.32 -14.33 -9.56
N PRO A 227 10.41 -14.91 -9.05
CA PRO A 227 10.29 -15.78 -7.88
C PRO A 227 10.18 -15.06 -6.55
N HIS A 228 10.44 -13.76 -6.47
CA HIS A 228 10.72 -13.16 -5.16
C HIS A 228 10.19 -11.73 -5.02
N GLY A 229 9.46 -11.47 -3.93
CA GLY A 229 9.22 -10.12 -3.43
C GLY A 229 10.41 -9.64 -2.60
N THR A 230 10.81 -8.40 -2.81
CA THR A 230 11.87 -7.76 -2.02
C THR A 230 11.26 -6.60 -1.25
N PRO A 231 10.87 -6.79 0.03
CA PRO A 231 10.43 -5.69 0.87
C PRO A 231 11.60 -4.76 1.20
N VAL A 232 11.31 -3.48 1.26
CA VAL A 232 12.25 -2.43 1.65
C VAL A 232 11.64 -1.65 2.81
N TRP A 233 12.39 -1.51 3.89
CA TRP A 233 11.94 -0.79 5.08
C TRP A 233 13.07 0.02 5.71
N ALA A 234 12.71 1.07 6.46
CA ALA A 234 13.65 1.80 7.30
C ALA A 234 13.75 1.17 8.69
N SER A 235 14.96 1.15 9.26
CA SER A 235 15.20 0.83 10.66
C SER A 235 16.07 1.92 11.29
N GLY A 236 15.65 2.43 12.43
CA GLY A 236 16.33 3.54 13.13
C GLY A 236 15.96 4.92 12.58
N GLY A 237 16.05 5.95 13.44
CA GLY A 237 15.68 7.31 13.09
C GLY A 237 16.73 8.03 12.26
N LEU A 238 16.30 9.14 11.68
CA LEU A 238 17.15 10.02 10.87
C LEU A 238 18.35 10.60 11.67
N ASN A 239 18.26 10.63 13.00
CA ASN A 239 19.30 11.17 13.89
C ASN A 239 20.41 10.17 14.24
N GLU A 240 20.20 8.88 13.98
CA GLU A 240 21.15 7.78 14.28
C GLU A 240 21.73 7.10 13.02
N GLY A 241 21.61 7.71 11.85
CA GLY A 241 22.07 7.13 10.61
C GLY A 241 21.20 5.96 10.16
N GLY A 242 19.87 6.16 10.15
CA GLY A 242 18.88 5.16 9.79
C GLY A 242 19.27 4.36 8.55
N MET A 243 19.20 3.03 8.65
CA MET A 243 19.55 2.12 7.58
C MET A 243 18.32 1.71 6.78
N LEU A 244 18.46 1.72 5.46
CA LEU A 244 17.51 1.07 4.57
C LEU A 244 17.82 -0.43 4.55
N ASN A 245 16.87 -1.24 4.93
CA ASN A 245 16.99 -2.69 4.96
C ASN A 245 16.15 -3.33 3.87
N THR A 246 16.58 -4.50 3.44
CA THR A 246 15.86 -5.30 2.46
C THR A 246 16.06 -6.79 2.75
N ALA A 247 15.09 -7.60 2.38
CA ALA A 247 15.19 -9.05 2.42
C ALA A 247 14.52 -9.66 1.19
N LEU A 248 14.98 -10.84 0.80
CA LEU A 248 14.43 -11.59 -0.32
C LEU A 248 13.35 -12.56 0.19
N LEU A 249 12.12 -12.38 -0.27
CA LEU A 249 11.04 -13.35 -0.03
C LEU A 249 11.14 -14.45 -1.07
N GLN A 250 11.61 -15.62 -0.68
CA GLN A 250 11.54 -16.81 -1.53
C GLN A 250 10.14 -17.40 -1.41
N THR A 251 9.36 -17.31 -2.48
CA THR A 251 8.12 -18.08 -2.59
C THR A 251 8.46 -19.48 -3.10
N PRO A 252 8.09 -20.55 -2.39
CA PRO A 252 8.35 -21.91 -2.84
C PRO A 252 7.64 -22.28 -4.13
#